data_98bdbc99d0645e86a836f9539abda1d4
#
_entry.id   98bdbc99d0645e86a836f9539abda1d4
#
_cell.length_a   1.000
_cell.length_b   1.000
_cell.length_c   1.000
_cell.angle_alpha   90.00
_cell.angle_beta   90.00
_cell.angle_gamma   90.00
#
_symmetry.space_group_name_H-M   'P 1'
#
loop_
_entity.id
_entity.type
_entity.pdbx_description
1 polymer ?
#
loop_
_entity_poly.entity_id
_entity_poly.type
_entity_poly.pdbx_seq_one_letter_code
_entity_poly.pdbx_strand_id
1 'polypeptide(L)'
;MVTGGQVADTSMLTTTLEQISVAGARGRPRIRPDRLIADKGYPSKANRAWLRRHGIAATIPERADQITHRRRRPGRPIDFGEDQRQRYRGRNVVERCFNRLKQWRGIAMRSDKYARNYHAGLSLAATLHWLTTLL
;
A
#
# COMPACT_ATOMS: atom_id res chain seq x y z
N MET A 1 -2.31 -0.09 11.77
CA MET A 1 -3.66 0.48 11.93
C MET A 1 -4.70 -0.54 11.45
N VAL A 2 -5.79 -0.73 12.18
CA VAL A 2 -6.91 -1.60 11.81
C VAL A 2 -8.17 -0.73 11.74
N THR A 3 -8.91 -0.81 10.64
CA THR A 3 -10.14 -0.04 10.42
C THR A 3 -11.34 -0.97 10.24
N GLY A 4 -12.55 -0.43 10.41
CA GLY A 4 -13.78 -1.18 10.11
C GLY A 4 -13.84 -1.56 8.62
N GLY A 5 -14.45 -2.72 8.31
CA GLY A 5 -14.46 -3.27 6.94
C GLY A 5 -15.18 -2.43 5.89
N GLN A 6 -16.01 -1.46 6.31
CA GLN A 6 -16.71 -0.54 5.43
C GLN A 6 -15.91 0.71 5.04
N VAL A 7 -14.75 0.94 5.66
CA VAL A 7 -13.91 2.11 5.34
C VAL A 7 -13.22 1.88 4.00
N ALA A 8 -13.34 2.83 3.08
CA ALA A 8 -12.70 2.74 1.78
C ALA A 8 -11.18 2.87 1.93
N ASP A 9 -10.43 1.88 1.47
CA ASP A 9 -8.96 1.83 1.58
C ASP A 9 -8.27 3.07 1.00
N THR A 10 -8.82 3.63 -0.08
CA THR A 10 -8.27 4.82 -0.73
C THR A 10 -8.26 6.05 0.17
N SER A 11 -9.23 6.17 1.09
CA SER A 11 -9.29 7.28 2.05
C SER A 11 -8.24 7.17 3.15
N MET A 12 -7.76 5.95 3.42
CA MET A 12 -6.79 5.67 4.47
C MET A 12 -5.33 5.78 4.01
N LEU A 13 -5.09 6.06 2.73
CA LEU A 13 -3.75 6.10 2.15
C LEU A 13 -2.83 7.07 2.88
N THR A 14 -3.26 8.30 3.04
CA THR A 14 -2.45 9.37 3.66
C THR A 14 -2.14 9.05 5.12
N THR A 15 -3.17 8.70 5.88
CA THR A 15 -3.02 8.33 7.30
C THR A 15 -2.09 7.12 7.48
N THR A 16 -2.17 6.14 6.58
CA THR A 16 -1.26 4.97 6.63
C THR A 16 0.18 5.36 6.35
N LEU A 17 0.42 6.24 5.37
CA LEU A 17 1.77 6.68 5.01
C LEU A 17 2.39 7.57 6.11
N GLU A 18 1.59 8.39 6.79
CA GLU A 18 2.02 9.23 7.91
C GLU A 18 2.45 8.44 9.14
N GLN A 19 1.95 7.21 9.29
CA GLN A 19 2.35 6.30 10.38
C GLN A 19 3.65 5.54 10.11
N ILE A 20 4.26 5.68 8.93
CA ILE A 20 5.51 5.01 8.63
C ILE A 20 6.63 5.58 9.50
N SER A 21 7.23 4.70 10.29
CA SER A 21 8.44 4.97 11.06
C SER A 21 9.28 3.72 11.12
N VAL A 22 10.34 3.67 10.31
CA VAL A 22 11.24 2.52 10.23
C VAL A 22 12.58 2.92 10.83
N ALA A 23 12.93 2.33 11.95
CA ALA A 23 14.23 2.53 12.59
C ALA A 23 15.33 1.96 11.69
N GLY A 24 16.38 2.75 11.45
CA GLY A 24 17.61 2.26 10.84
C GLY A 24 18.61 1.79 11.90
N ALA A 25 19.68 1.12 11.49
CA ALA A 25 20.75 0.74 12.40
C ALA A 25 21.45 1.96 13.03
N ARG A 26 21.46 3.08 12.35
CA ARG A 26 21.98 4.36 12.81
C ARG A 26 21.18 5.52 12.21
N GLY A 27 21.07 6.64 12.93
CA GLY A 27 20.46 7.86 12.45
C GLY A 27 18.94 7.96 12.70
N ARG A 28 18.30 8.92 12.03
CA ARG A 28 16.85 9.18 12.16
C ARG A 28 16.03 8.05 11.55
N PRO A 29 14.88 7.68 12.13
CA PRO A 29 13.94 6.77 11.50
C PRO A 29 13.52 7.27 10.13
N ARG A 30 13.34 6.34 9.19
CA ARG A 30 12.78 6.63 7.87
C ARG A 30 11.25 6.74 8.00
N ILE A 31 10.73 7.92 7.73
CA ILE A 31 9.30 8.25 7.91
C ILE A 31 8.50 8.29 6.61
N ARG A 32 9.15 8.05 5.46
CA ARG A 32 8.47 8.03 4.16
C ARG A 32 9.14 7.05 3.20
N PRO A 33 8.37 6.38 2.33
CA PRO A 33 8.93 5.60 1.24
C PRO A 33 9.39 6.50 0.09
N ASP A 34 10.31 6.03 -0.74
CA ASP A 34 10.69 6.72 -1.97
C ASP A 34 9.58 6.61 -3.02
N ARG A 35 8.83 5.50 -2.99
CA ARG A 35 7.80 5.19 -3.97
C ARG A 35 6.64 4.43 -3.35
N LEU A 36 5.44 4.78 -3.78
CA LEU A 36 4.21 4.04 -3.51
C LEU A 36 3.78 3.28 -4.77
N ILE A 37 3.53 1.99 -4.63
CA ILE A 37 2.88 1.16 -5.65
C ILE A 37 1.51 0.77 -5.12
N ALA A 38 0.45 1.17 -5.80
CA ALA A 38 -0.92 0.85 -5.40
C ALA A 38 -1.77 0.44 -6.61
N ASP A 39 -2.92 -0.15 -6.34
CA ASP A 39 -3.82 -0.64 -7.38
C ASP A 39 -4.67 0.47 -8.03
N LYS A 40 -5.53 0.05 -8.98
CA LYS A 40 -6.45 0.93 -9.70
C LYS A 40 -7.57 1.54 -8.84
N GLY A 41 -7.66 1.21 -7.57
CA GLY A 41 -8.58 1.80 -6.61
C GLY A 41 -8.08 3.13 -6.03
N TYR A 42 -6.77 3.40 -6.12
CA TYR A 42 -6.12 4.56 -5.47
C TYR A 42 -5.86 5.81 -6.33
N PRO A 43 -6.14 5.90 -7.65
CA PRO A 43 -5.72 7.02 -8.49
C PRO A 43 -6.59 8.27 -8.31
N SER A 44 -6.76 8.75 -7.08
CA SER A 44 -7.45 10.03 -6.85
C SER A 44 -6.51 11.22 -7.09
N LYS A 45 -7.07 12.36 -7.51
CA LYS A 45 -6.34 13.61 -7.67
C LYS A 45 -5.71 14.06 -6.35
N ALA A 46 -6.46 13.91 -5.25
CA ALA A 46 -6.02 14.26 -3.90
C ALA A 46 -4.81 13.40 -3.48
N ASN A 47 -4.88 12.08 -3.63
CA ASN A 47 -3.78 11.18 -3.29
C ASN A 47 -2.51 11.49 -4.10
N ARG A 48 -2.64 11.71 -5.40
CA ARG A 48 -1.50 12.08 -6.25
C ARG A 48 -0.89 13.43 -5.88
N ALA A 49 -1.72 14.41 -5.50
CA ALA A 49 -1.25 15.73 -5.05
C ALA A 49 -0.53 15.61 -3.71
N TRP A 50 -1.05 14.81 -2.79
CA TRP A 50 -0.44 14.56 -1.49
C TRP A 50 0.93 13.88 -1.65
N LEU A 51 1.03 12.80 -2.44
CA LEU A 51 2.28 12.09 -2.71
C LEU A 51 3.34 13.01 -3.31
N ARG A 52 2.98 13.87 -4.27
CA ARG A 52 3.91 14.86 -4.85
C ARG A 52 4.43 15.84 -3.82
N ARG A 53 3.56 16.39 -2.96
CA ARG A 53 3.97 17.32 -1.90
C ARG A 53 4.98 16.69 -0.93
N HIS A 54 4.86 15.37 -0.70
CA HIS A 54 5.77 14.65 0.19
C HIS A 54 6.98 14.04 -0.52
N GLY A 55 7.16 14.30 -1.82
CA GLY A 55 8.28 13.77 -2.60
C GLY A 55 8.24 12.26 -2.78
N ILE A 56 7.04 11.65 -2.75
CA ILE A 56 6.85 10.21 -2.92
C ILE A 56 6.47 9.93 -4.36
N ALA A 57 7.29 9.14 -5.07
CA ALA A 57 6.97 8.72 -6.43
C ALA A 57 5.78 7.74 -6.41
N ALA A 58 4.82 7.93 -7.34
CA ALA A 58 3.62 7.10 -7.42
C ALA A 58 3.65 6.19 -8.64
N THR A 59 3.46 4.89 -8.43
CA THR A 59 3.19 3.89 -9.47
C THR A 59 1.78 3.35 -9.26
N ILE A 60 0.79 4.09 -9.77
CA ILE A 60 -0.63 3.79 -9.62
C ILE A 60 -1.25 3.82 -11.01
N PRO A 61 -1.65 2.67 -11.60
CA PRO A 61 -2.29 2.65 -12.91
C PRO A 61 -3.65 3.32 -12.85
N GLU A 62 -4.05 3.93 -13.95
CA GLU A 62 -5.39 4.50 -14.09
C GLU A 62 -6.38 3.44 -14.54
N ARG A 63 -7.64 3.65 -14.20
CA ARG A 63 -8.76 2.85 -14.69
C ARG A 63 -9.07 3.25 -16.16
N ALA A 64 -9.67 2.34 -16.91
CA ALA A 64 -9.98 2.56 -18.32
C ALA A 64 -10.88 3.79 -18.55
N ASP A 65 -11.88 3.99 -17.67
CA ASP A 65 -12.76 5.15 -17.69
C ASP A 65 -11.99 6.47 -17.50
N GLN A 66 -11.03 6.50 -16.59
CA GLN A 66 -10.18 7.67 -16.34
C GLN A 66 -9.27 7.98 -17.54
N ILE A 67 -8.69 6.95 -18.15
CA ILE A 67 -7.87 7.08 -19.36
C ILE A 67 -8.72 7.68 -20.50
N THR A 68 -9.93 7.15 -20.72
CA THR A 68 -10.84 7.62 -21.76
C THR A 68 -11.26 9.07 -21.51
N HIS A 69 -11.63 9.41 -20.28
CA HIS A 69 -12.02 10.77 -19.92
C HIS A 69 -10.85 11.76 -20.09
N ARG A 70 -9.64 11.36 -19.75
CA ARG A 70 -8.46 12.22 -19.89
C ARG A 70 -8.05 12.42 -21.36
N ARG A 71 -8.18 11.41 -22.21
CA ARG A 71 -7.90 11.54 -23.66
C ARG A 71 -8.76 12.59 -24.34
N ARG A 72 -9.93 12.91 -23.77
CA ARG A 72 -10.85 13.97 -24.26
C ARG A 72 -10.47 15.37 -23.80
N ARG A 73 -9.48 15.52 -22.92
CA ARG A 73 -9.05 16.80 -22.36
C ARG A 73 -7.65 17.17 -22.84
N PRO A 74 -7.36 18.46 -23.10
CA PRO A 74 -6.00 18.91 -23.37
C PRO A 74 -5.11 18.66 -22.13
N GLY A 75 -3.86 18.29 -22.33
CA GLY A 75 -2.88 18.08 -21.30
C GLY A 75 -1.95 16.91 -21.59
N ARG A 76 -0.82 16.84 -20.87
CA ARG A 76 0.15 15.77 -21.02
C ARG A 76 -0.44 14.45 -20.49
N PRO A 77 -0.45 13.37 -21.29
CA PRO A 77 -0.86 12.05 -20.82
C PRO A 77 -0.01 11.61 -19.64
N ILE A 78 -0.61 10.93 -18.66
CA ILE A 78 0.18 10.20 -17.68
C ILE A 78 0.71 8.97 -18.41
N ASP A 79 2.02 8.96 -18.64
CA ASP A 79 2.67 7.83 -19.26
C ASP A 79 2.84 6.72 -18.21
N PHE A 80 2.18 5.58 -18.46
CA PHE A 80 2.42 4.35 -17.73
C PHE A 80 3.32 3.47 -18.61
N GLY A 81 4.57 3.94 -18.79
CA GLY A 81 5.59 3.31 -19.61
C GLY A 81 6.02 1.93 -19.10
N GLU A 82 6.95 1.30 -19.82
CA GLU A 82 7.39 -0.07 -19.49
C GLU A 82 8.01 -0.16 -18.09
N ASP A 83 8.82 0.81 -17.69
CA ASP A 83 9.37 0.90 -16.33
C ASP A 83 8.29 0.88 -15.25
N GLN A 84 7.20 1.61 -15.47
CA GLN A 84 6.06 1.65 -14.55
C GLN A 84 5.35 0.30 -14.51
N ARG A 85 5.19 -0.37 -15.65
CA ARG A 85 4.59 -1.71 -15.75
C ARG A 85 5.44 -2.75 -15.04
N GLN A 86 6.75 -2.72 -15.24
CA GLN A 86 7.68 -3.64 -14.58
C GLN A 86 7.63 -3.45 -13.05
N ARG A 87 7.68 -2.22 -12.56
CA ARG A 87 7.54 -1.91 -11.14
C ARG A 87 6.19 -2.36 -10.59
N TYR A 88 5.13 -2.18 -11.37
CA TYR A 88 3.79 -2.60 -10.96
C TYR A 88 3.65 -4.12 -10.86
N ARG A 89 4.33 -4.89 -11.72
CA ARG A 89 4.39 -6.37 -11.61
C ARG A 89 4.96 -6.80 -10.26
N GLY A 90 5.92 -6.03 -9.69
CA GLY A 90 6.46 -6.26 -8.36
C GLY A 90 5.42 -6.18 -7.22
N ARG A 91 4.24 -5.58 -7.45
CA ARG A 91 3.14 -5.53 -6.48
C ARG A 91 2.65 -6.91 -6.04
N ASN A 92 2.86 -7.93 -6.83
CA ASN A 92 2.50 -9.32 -6.49
C ASN A 92 3.15 -9.81 -5.18
N VAL A 93 4.24 -9.18 -4.73
CA VAL A 93 4.84 -9.45 -3.41
C VAL A 93 3.84 -9.21 -2.28
N VAL A 94 3.03 -8.14 -2.39
CA VAL A 94 2.01 -7.79 -1.37
C VAL A 94 0.92 -8.85 -1.32
N GLU A 95 0.44 -9.32 -2.48
CA GLU A 95 -0.58 -10.37 -2.54
C GLU A 95 -0.07 -11.68 -1.95
N ARG A 96 1.19 -12.05 -2.25
CA ARG A 96 1.83 -13.22 -1.64
C ARG A 96 1.98 -13.07 -0.13
N CYS A 97 2.32 -11.88 0.36
CA CYS A 97 2.39 -11.59 1.79
C CYS A 97 1.01 -11.79 2.46
N PHE A 98 -0.04 -11.21 1.88
CA PHE A 98 -1.40 -11.41 2.39
C PHE A 98 -1.84 -12.87 2.37
N ASN A 99 -1.51 -13.61 1.33
CA ASN A 99 -1.84 -15.05 1.26
C ASN A 99 -1.13 -15.83 2.37
N ARG A 100 0.12 -15.54 2.69
CA ARG A 100 0.85 -16.15 3.80
C ARG A 100 0.24 -15.79 5.16
N LEU A 101 -0.10 -14.51 5.38
CA LEU A 101 -0.76 -14.09 6.62
C LEU A 101 -2.14 -14.76 6.79
N LYS A 102 -2.89 -14.96 5.71
CA LYS A 102 -4.18 -15.67 5.72
C LYS A 102 -4.09 -17.17 6.01
N GLN A 103 -2.90 -17.79 5.97
CA GLN A 103 -2.71 -19.15 6.43
C GLN A 103 -2.95 -19.27 7.96
N TRP A 104 -2.81 -18.18 8.69
CA TRP A 104 -3.18 -18.11 10.09
C TRP A 104 -4.70 -17.97 10.21
N ARG A 105 -5.37 -19.04 10.63
CA ARG A 105 -6.84 -19.11 10.64
C ARG A 105 -7.49 -17.95 11.41
N GLY A 106 -6.94 -17.55 12.58
CA GLY A 106 -7.44 -16.42 13.36
C GLY A 106 -7.42 -15.10 12.58
N ILE A 107 -6.35 -14.87 11.80
CA ILE A 107 -6.22 -13.69 10.94
C ILE A 107 -7.19 -13.75 9.75
N ALA A 108 -7.29 -14.91 9.08
CA ALA A 108 -8.16 -15.09 7.92
C ALA A 108 -9.64 -14.91 8.27
N MET A 109 -10.07 -15.46 9.41
CA MET A 109 -11.45 -15.44 9.88
C MET A 109 -11.84 -14.15 10.58
N ARG A 110 -10.89 -13.27 10.90
CA ARG A 110 -11.10 -12.03 11.68
C ARG A 110 -11.90 -12.28 12.96
N SER A 111 -11.58 -13.35 13.68
CA SER A 111 -12.32 -13.82 14.85
C SER A 111 -12.12 -12.98 16.11
N ASP A 112 -11.14 -12.09 16.13
CA ASP A 112 -10.87 -11.23 17.27
C ASP A 112 -11.96 -10.15 17.44
N LYS A 113 -12.53 -10.08 18.63
CA LYS A 113 -13.52 -9.05 19.00
C LYS A 113 -12.90 -7.64 19.10
N TYR A 114 -11.62 -7.55 19.48
CA TYR A 114 -10.91 -6.31 19.71
C TYR A 114 -9.85 -6.06 18.65
N ALA A 115 -9.84 -4.89 18.04
CA ALA A 115 -8.87 -4.48 17.03
C ALA A 115 -7.41 -4.62 17.51
N ARG A 116 -7.14 -4.36 18.81
CA ARG A 116 -5.81 -4.53 19.41
C ARG A 116 -5.33 -5.98 19.37
N ASN A 117 -6.20 -6.96 19.63
CA ASN A 117 -5.85 -8.37 19.61
C ASN A 117 -5.56 -8.83 18.18
N TYR A 118 -6.43 -8.45 17.25
CA TYR A 118 -6.21 -8.70 15.82
C TYR A 118 -4.88 -8.12 15.33
N HIS A 119 -4.58 -6.88 15.72
CA HIS A 119 -3.32 -6.22 15.36
C HIS A 119 -2.11 -6.91 15.98
N ALA A 120 -2.20 -7.36 17.23
CA ALA A 120 -1.13 -8.12 17.89
C ALA A 120 -0.87 -9.45 17.19
N GLY A 121 -1.92 -10.21 16.85
CA GLY A 121 -1.82 -11.45 16.09
C GLY A 121 -1.19 -11.25 14.73
N LEU A 122 -1.60 -10.19 14.01
CA LEU A 122 -1.02 -9.82 12.72
C LEU A 122 0.48 -9.49 12.83
N SER A 123 0.87 -8.73 13.86
CA SER A 123 2.27 -8.35 14.10
C SER A 123 3.12 -9.59 14.42
N LEU A 124 2.62 -10.50 15.24
CA LEU A 124 3.31 -11.77 15.56
C LEU A 124 3.51 -12.62 14.31
N ALA A 125 2.47 -12.84 13.52
CA ALA A 125 2.54 -13.60 12.27
C ALA A 125 3.52 -12.97 11.27
N ALA A 126 3.53 -11.65 11.15
CA ALA A 126 4.47 -10.92 10.31
C ALA A 126 5.93 -11.09 10.80
N THR A 127 6.16 -11.02 12.11
CA THR A 127 7.49 -11.23 12.71
C THR A 127 8.00 -12.64 12.44
N LEU A 128 7.17 -13.66 12.66
CA LEU A 128 7.53 -15.05 12.37
C LEU A 128 7.86 -15.25 10.89
N HIS A 129 7.08 -14.62 10.00
CA HIS A 129 7.37 -14.67 8.57
C HIS A 129 8.70 -14.01 8.21
N TRP A 130 9.04 -12.90 8.82
CA TRP A 130 10.34 -12.25 8.64
C TRP A 130 11.49 -13.15 9.09
N LEU A 131 11.38 -13.77 10.27
CA LEU A 131 12.40 -14.68 10.79
C LEU A 131 12.64 -15.87 9.86
N THR A 132 11.58 -16.46 9.30
CA THR A 132 11.71 -17.59 8.35
C THR A 132 12.26 -17.21 6.98
N THR A 133 12.31 -15.92 6.63
CA THR A 133 12.92 -15.44 5.38
C THR A 133 14.39 -15.06 5.55
N LEU A 134 14.88 -14.96 6.78
CA LEU A 134 16.29 -14.66 7.09
C LEU A 134 17.13 -15.92 7.35
N LEU A 135 16.49 -17.07 7.55
CA LEU A 135 17.10 -18.40 7.67
C LEU A 135 17.11 -19.12 6.32
#